data_b34d02c804e915a6bcebf9ad9caf1c5a
#
_entry.id   b34d02c804e915a6bcebf9ad9caf1c5a
#
_cell.length_a   1.000
_cell.length_b   1.000
_cell.length_c   1.000
_cell.angle_alpha   90.00
_cell.angle_beta   90.00
_cell.angle_gamma   90.00
#
_symmetry.space_group_name_H-M   'P 1'
#
loop_
_entity.id
_entity.type
_entity.pdbx_description
1 polymer ?
#
loop_
_entity_poly.entity_id
_entity_poly.type
_entity_poly.pdbx_seq_one_letter_code
_entity_poly.pdbx_strand_id
1 'polypeptide(L)'
;MIALPSPPARPRGPGRASWLAPFVARLYLRRPEFAELVAIKYGNWRAAWRALYNEGLFRLRRDSGYLLVSANFEVTNRCNLRCTICPVNRGMKRPRAQRTLASFERFLLLNPELEFVLLFQWGEPLLVKELPGMIAAATGRGVKTMLTTNGTLLDARWSRLLLDAGLTRLTLSVDGSAASHRRIRGVDLEPLRDNLLRLRRLRDEEGAALGIDVSMVVNRETEACWREVRETWRGVADRVQAIPQFMSKPRVHACREPSRGSLVVLADGRVTVCCADPEGEAVVGHADETPLREILNNERMRAFRRAHFRRRFPAICRDCGEFDSGVARPRFER
;
A
#
# COMPACT_ATOMS: atom_id res chain seq x y z
N MET A 1 19.60 -27.12 21.71
CA MET A 1 20.24 -26.21 20.74
C MET A 1 19.85 -26.68 19.35
N ILE A 2 18.88 -25.97 18.72
CA ILE A 2 18.48 -26.26 17.34
C ILE A 2 19.38 -25.40 16.46
N ALA A 3 20.20 -26.03 15.63
CA ALA A 3 21.10 -25.36 14.70
C ALA A 3 20.30 -24.56 13.68
N LEU A 4 20.61 -23.28 13.58
CA LEU A 4 20.05 -22.41 12.54
C LEU A 4 20.59 -22.83 11.16
N PRO A 5 19.76 -22.95 10.12
CA PRO A 5 20.25 -23.28 8.79
C PRO A 5 21.12 -22.14 8.23
N SER A 6 22.18 -22.52 7.51
CA SER A 6 23.08 -21.59 6.84
C SER A 6 22.36 -20.61 5.91
N PRO A 7 22.82 -19.36 5.78
CA PRO A 7 22.17 -18.39 4.91
C PRO A 7 22.20 -18.87 3.46
N PRO A 8 21.11 -18.67 2.69
CA PRO A 8 21.05 -19.09 1.30
C PRO A 8 22.10 -18.38 0.45
N ALA A 9 22.66 -19.11 -0.51
CA ALA A 9 23.66 -18.63 -1.46
C ALA A 9 23.15 -17.36 -2.18
N ARG A 10 24.06 -16.39 -2.37
CA ARG A 10 23.76 -15.13 -3.08
C ARG A 10 23.14 -15.46 -4.45
N PRO A 11 22.02 -14.81 -4.83
CA PRO A 11 21.41 -15.02 -6.13
C PRO A 11 22.41 -14.66 -7.24
N ARG A 12 22.51 -15.52 -8.23
CA ARG A 12 23.31 -15.29 -9.45
C ARG A 12 22.88 -13.96 -10.06
N GLY A 13 23.83 -13.10 -10.40
CA GLY A 13 23.64 -11.73 -10.85
C GLY A 13 22.67 -11.59 -12.01
N PRO A 14 22.04 -10.40 -12.17
CA PRO A 14 21.07 -10.13 -13.21
C PRO A 14 21.71 -10.29 -14.61
N GLY A 15 20.99 -10.99 -15.51
CA GLY A 15 21.42 -11.19 -16.88
C GLY A 15 21.65 -9.87 -17.64
N ARG A 16 22.27 -9.93 -18.82
CA ARG A 16 22.80 -8.85 -19.68
C ARG A 16 21.96 -7.58 -19.90
N ALA A 17 20.72 -7.49 -19.42
CA ALA A 17 19.88 -6.28 -19.48
C ALA A 17 20.07 -5.31 -18.28
N SER A 18 20.93 -5.66 -17.30
CA SER A 18 21.11 -4.87 -16.07
C SER A 18 21.87 -3.54 -16.26
N TRP A 19 22.64 -3.40 -17.32
CA TRP A 19 23.41 -2.18 -17.59
C TRP A 19 22.56 -0.98 -18.04
N LEU A 20 21.35 -1.22 -18.59
CA LEU A 20 20.43 -0.14 -18.99
C LEU A 20 19.65 0.45 -17.80
N ALA A 21 19.46 -0.30 -16.72
CA ALA A 21 18.71 0.16 -15.56
C ALA A 21 19.32 1.42 -14.90
N PRO A 22 20.65 1.53 -14.70
CA PRO A 22 21.26 2.76 -14.20
C PRO A 22 21.10 3.97 -15.12
N PHE A 23 21.07 3.76 -16.43
CA PHE A 23 20.87 4.84 -17.41
C PHE A 23 19.43 5.37 -17.37
N VAL A 24 18.45 4.47 -17.33
CA VAL A 24 17.03 4.84 -17.17
C VAL A 24 16.83 5.53 -15.82
N ALA A 25 17.41 5.02 -14.73
CA ALA A 25 17.35 5.65 -13.41
C ALA A 25 17.94 7.08 -13.42
N ARG A 26 19.07 7.30 -14.07
CA ARG A 26 19.68 8.64 -14.21
C ARG A 26 18.82 9.63 -15.00
N LEU A 27 18.09 9.16 -16.01
CA LEU A 27 17.16 9.99 -16.79
C LEU A 27 15.98 10.47 -15.93
N TYR A 28 15.50 9.62 -15.00
CA TYR A 28 14.41 9.96 -14.10
C TYR A 28 14.84 10.80 -12.90
N LEU A 29 16.02 10.54 -12.34
CA LEU A 29 16.60 11.33 -11.24
C LEU A 29 16.88 12.79 -11.64
N ARG A 30 16.95 13.09 -12.93
CA ARG A 30 17.06 14.48 -13.44
C ARG A 30 15.74 15.26 -13.38
N ARG A 31 14.61 14.61 -13.01
CA ARG A 31 13.33 15.29 -12.76
C ARG A 31 13.13 15.41 -11.25
N PRO A 32 13.26 16.61 -10.67
CA PRO A 32 13.16 16.81 -9.22
C PRO A 32 11.85 16.29 -8.64
N GLU A 33 10.74 16.43 -9.38
CA GLU A 33 9.40 15.91 -9.03
C GLU A 33 9.39 14.39 -8.80
N PHE A 34 10.23 13.64 -9.51
CA PHE A 34 10.29 12.19 -9.40
C PHE A 34 11.16 11.73 -8.23
N ALA A 35 12.27 12.41 -7.97
CA ALA A 35 13.12 12.13 -6.82
C ALA A 35 12.37 12.40 -5.51
N GLU A 36 11.57 13.47 -5.48
CA GLU A 36 10.73 13.83 -4.35
C GLU A 36 9.60 12.80 -4.13
N LEU A 37 8.88 12.40 -5.19
CA LEU A 37 7.84 11.37 -5.12
C LEU A 37 8.39 10.04 -4.59
N VAL A 38 9.58 9.68 -5.01
CA VAL A 38 10.28 8.46 -4.61
C VAL A 38 10.70 8.52 -3.14
N ALA A 39 11.28 9.63 -2.71
CA ALA A 39 11.69 9.85 -1.32
C ALA A 39 10.48 9.86 -0.37
N ILE A 40 9.40 10.53 -0.77
CA ILE A 40 8.15 10.61 0.00
C ILE A 40 7.48 9.24 0.09
N LYS A 41 7.37 8.51 -1.01
CA LYS A 41 6.63 7.25 -1.07
C LYS A 41 7.38 6.10 -0.41
N TYR A 42 8.68 6.01 -0.60
CA TYR A 42 9.45 4.87 -0.15
C TYR A 42 10.38 5.20 1.03
N GLY A 43 10.72 6.47 1.27
CA GLY A 43 11.60 6.91 2.36
C GLY A 43 12.95 6.20 2.40
N ASN A 44 13.31 5.49 1.31
CA ASN A 44 14.42 4.58 1.20
C ASN A 44 14.90 4.54 -0.25
N TRP A 45 16.15 4.86 -0.45
CA TRP A 45 16.81 4.91 -1.74
C TRP A 45 16.86 3.54 -2.46
N ARG A 46 16.96 2.43 -1.71
CA ARG A 46 16.99 1.07 -2.30
C ARG A 46 15.63 0.71 -2.92
N ALA A 47 14.54 0.97 -2.19
CA ALA A 47 13.18 0.74 -2.70
C ALA A 47 12.90 1.63 -3.93
N ALA A 48 13.38 2.87 -3.89
CA ALA A 48 13.32 3.79 -5.01
C ALA A 48 14.03 3.26 -6.26
N TRP A 49 15.26 2.79 -6.10
CA TRP A 49 16.03 2.21 -7.20
C TRP A 49 15.36 0.96 -7.79
N ARG A 50 14.82 0.07 -6.94
CA ARG A 50 14.07 -1.10 -7.40
C ARG A 50 12.82 -0.70 -8.19
N ALA A 51 12.09 0.32 -7.75
CA ALA A 51 10.93 0.83 -8.46
C ALA A 51 11.30 1.40 -9.84
N LEU A 52 12.41 2.13 -9.94
CA LEU A 52 12.94 2.64 -11.22
C LEU A 52 13.39 1.53 -12.15
N TYR A 53 14.08 0.54 -11.62
CA TYR A 53 14.48 -0.65 -12.37
C TYR A 53 13.25 -1.36 -12.95
N ASN A 54 12.23 -1.57 -12.14
CA ASN A 54 10.97 -2.19 -12.55
C ASN A 54 10.24 -1.36 -13.62
N GLU A 55 10.25 -0.02 -13.52
CA GLU A 55 9.69 0.86 -14.57
C GLU A 55 10.46 0.70 -15.90
N GLY A 56 11.78 0.55 -15.83
CA GLY A 56 12.61 0.24 -17.01
C GLY A 56 12.18 -1.08 -17.69
N LEU A 57 11.99 -2.14 -16.90
CA LEU A 57 11.51 -3.42 -17.40
C LEU A 57 10.12 -3.32 -18.02
N PHE A 58 9.21 -2.58 -17.38
CA PHE A 58 7.87 -2.35 -17.92
C PHE A 58 7.90 -1.65 -19.28
N ARG A 59 8.72 -0.61 -19.45
CA ARG A 59 8.87 0.10 -20.74
C ARG A 59 9.47 -0.76 -21.82
N LEU A 60 10.40 -1.63 -21.45
CA LEU A 60 10.98 -2.63 -22.34
C LEU A 60 10.06 -3.85 -22.56
N ARG A 61 8.83 -3.82 -22.02
CA ARG A 61 7.84 -4.91 -22.09
C ARG A 61 8.39 -6.28 -21.67
N ARG A 62 9.29 -6.28 -20.67
CA ARG A 62 9.81 -7.52 -20.10
C ARG A 62 8.75 -8.13 -19.19
N ASP A 63 8.59 -9.45 -19.22
CA ASP A 63 7.62 -10.16 -18.39
C ASP A 63 8.21 -10.68 -17.06
N SER A 64 9.53 -10.66 -16.91
CA SER A 64 10.28 -11.21 -15.78
C SER A 64 11.44 -10.32 -15.34
N GLY A 65 12.11 -10.69 -14.22
CA GLY A 65 13.26 -9.97 -13.68
C GLY A 65 12.88 -8.82 -12.75
N TYR A 66 11.61 -8.73 -12.34
CA TYR A 66 11.12 -7.69 -11.45
C TYR A 66 11.63 -7.87 -10.02
N LEU A 67 11.97 -6.76 -9.38
CA LEU A 67 12.43 -6.70 -8.01
C LEU A 67 11.27 -6.38 -7.06
N LEU A 68 11.22 -7.08 -5.93
CA LEU A 68 10.26 -6.78 -4.88
C LEU A 68 10.59 -5.41 -4.26
N VAL A 69 9.60 -4.53 -4.20
CA VAL A 69 9.69 -3.17 -3.63
C VAL A 69 8.97 -3.09 -2.31
N SER A 70 7.74 -3.59 -2.25
CA SER A 70 6.88 -3.54 -1.07
C SER A 70 5.83 -4.65 -1.12
N ALA A 71 5.14 -4.82 -0.02
CA ALA A 71 3.95 -5.65 0.03
C ALA A 71 2.80 -4.92 0.76
N ASN A 72 1.59 -5.07 0.26
CA ASN A 72 0.41 -4.82 1.07
C ASN A 72 0.10 -6.13 1.79
N PHE A 73 0.06 -6.08 3.11
CA PHE A 73 -0.28 -7.23 3.95
C PHE A 73 -1.62 -6.92 4.64
N GLU A 74 -2.69 -7.53 4.14
CA GLU A 74 -4.03 -7.37 4.70
C GLU A 74 -4.11 -8.06 6.06
N VAL A 75 -3.93 -7.30 7.14
CA VAL A 75 -3.97 -7.86 8.50
C VAL A 75 -5.36 -8.39 8.85
N THR A 76 -6.41 -7.81 8.29
CA THR A 76 -7.78 -8.29 8.37
C THR A 76 -8.63 -7.68 7.25
N ASN A 77 -9.68 -8.40 6.82
CA ASN A 77 -10.75 -7.85 5.97
C ASN A 77 -12.05 -7.58 6.74
N ARG A 78 -11.99 -7.54 8.10
CA ARG A 78 -13.09 -7.09 8.95
C ARG A 78 -12.99 -5.58 9.14
N CYS A 79 -14.14 -4.90 9.17
CA CYS A 79 -14.20 -3.46 9.43
C CYS A 79 -15.38 -3.15 10.35
N ASN A 80 -15.19 -2.15 11.21
CA ASN A 80 -16.26 -1.64 12.09
C ASN A 80 -17.13 -0.56 11.43
N LEU A 81 -16.76 -0.08 10.22
CA LEU A 81 -17.57 0.86 9.43
C LEU A 81 -18.25 0.17 8.25
N ARG A 82 -19.29 0.84 7.72
CA ARG A 82 -20.06 0.39 6.56
C ARG A 82 -20.09 1.45 5.45
N CYS A 83 -18.89 1.92 5.06
CA CYS A 83 -18.75 2.96 4.04
C CYS A 83 -19.43 2.56 2.72
N THR A 84 -20.20 3.49 2.14
CA THR A 84 -21.01 3.25 0.93
C THR A 84 -20.18 2.95 -0.31
N ILE A 85 -18.92 3.41 -0.36
CA ILE A 85 -18.00 3.24 -1.50
C ILE A 85 -17.08 2.02 -1.36
N CYS A 86 -17.07 1.34 -0.18
CA CYS A 86 -16.09 0.30 0.13
C CYS A 86 -16.55 -1.10 -0.29
N PRO A 87 -15.75 -1.88 -1.02
CA PRO A 87 -16.08 -3.25 -1.42
C PRO A 87 -16.44 -4.17 -0.25
N VAL A 88 -15.80 -3.97 0.92
CA VAL A 88 -16.09 -4.76 2.14
C VAL A 88 -17.60 -4.80 2.48
N ASN A 89 -18.30 -3.71 2.20
CA ASN A 89 -19.72 -3.55 2.50
C ASN A 89 -20.62 -3.57 1.27
N ARG A 90 -20.04 -3.61 0.08
CA ARG A 90 -20.75 -3.68 -1.21
C ARG A 90 -20.82 -5.10 -1.78
N GLY A 91 -20.79 -6.10 -0.91
CA GLY A 91 -20.99 -7.50 -1.31
C GLY A 91 -19.71 -8.31 -1.48
N MET A 92 -18.62 -7.96 -0.79
CA MET A 92 -17.41 -8.81 -0.76
C MET A 92 -17.79 -10.22 -0.30
N LYS A 93 -17.52 -11.20 -1.15
CA LYS A 93 -17.87 -12.62 -0.94
C LYS A 93 -16.77 -13.39 -0.20
N ARG A 94 -15.53 -12.88 -0.21
CA ARG A 94 -14.42 -13.52 0.52
C ARG A 94 -14.77 -13.73 1.99
N PRO A 95 -14.46 -14.92 2.57
CA PRO A 95 -14.60 -15.14 4.01
C PRO A 95 -13.88 -14.06 4.83
N ARG A 96 -14.48 -13.71 5.95
CA ARG A 96 -13.85 -12.78 6.91
C ARG A 96 -12.68 -13.47 7.59
N ALA A 97 -11.50 -12.93 7.44
CA ALA A 97 -10.25 -13.48 7.94
C ALA A 97 -9.43 -12.41 8.68
N GLN A 98 -8.47 -12.89 9.45
CA GLN A 98 -7.49 -12.07 10.16
C GLN A 98 -6.17 -12.83 10.21
N ARG A 99 -5.07 -12.13 10.04
CA ARG A 99 -3.72 -12.68 10.18
C ARG A 99 -3.28 -12.63 11.65
N THR A 100 -2.44 -13.58 12.04
CA THR A 100 -1.81 -13.64 13.36
C THR A 100 -0.41 -13.05 13.32
N LEU A 101 0.13 -12.68 14.48
CA LEU A 101 1.53 -12.26 14.62
C LEU A 101 2.47 -13.34 14.08
N ALA A 102 2.27 -14.60 14.46
CA ALA A 102 3.12 -15.71 14.00
C ALA A 102 3.13 -15.83 12.46
N SER A 103 1.97 -15.65 11.80
CA SER A 103 1.90 -15.67 10.34
C SER A 103 2.65 -14.49 9.70
N PHE A 104 2.64 -13.33 10.34
CA PHE A 104 3.37 -12.16 9.86
C PHE A 104 4.88 -12.30 10.08
N GLU A 105 5.31 -12.84 11.20
CA GLU A 105 6.73 -13.13 11.45
C GLU A 105 7.28 -14.13 10.45
N ARG A 106 6.53 -15.20 10.15
CA ARG A 106 6.86 -16.13 9.07
C ARG A 106 6.96 -15.46 7.71
N PHE A 107 6.00 -14.57 7.40
CA PHE A 107 6.02 -13.77 6.19
C PHE A 107 7.29 -12.92 6.07
N LEU A 108 7.74 -12.27 7.16
CA LEU A 108 8.98 -11.49 7.18
C LEU A 108 10.22 -12.38 7.00
N LEU A 109 10.23 -13.58 7.58
CA LEU A 109 11.33 -14.54 7.40
C LEU A 109 11.46 -15.04 5.97
N LEU A 110 10.33 -15.26 5.29
CA LEU A 110 10.32 -15.68 3.87
C LEU A 110 10.71 -14.54 2.92
N ASN A 111 10.63 -13.28 3.36
CA ASN A 111 10.86 -12.09 2.53
C ASN A 111 11.87 -11.12 3.17
N PRO A 112 13.13 -11.58 3.41
CA PRO A 112 14.14 -10.77 4.10
C PRO A 112 14.59 -9.52 3.32
N GLU A 113 14.28 -9.46 2.03
CA GLU A 113 14.55 -8.30 1.16
C GLU A 113 13.53 -7.18 1.27
N LEU A 114 12.41 -7.38 2.00
CA LEU A 114 11.41 -6.34 2.21
C LEU A 114 12.00 -5.20 3.04
N GLU A 115 11.80 -3.99 2.56
CA GLU A 115 12.17 -2.76 3.24
C GLU A 115 10.96 -1.95 3.69
N PHE A 116 9.78 -2.30 3.13
CA PHE A 116 8.55 -1.59 3.38
C PHE A 116 7.33 -2.50 3.27
N VAL A 117 6.44 -2.46 4.27
CA VAL A 117 5.18 -3.20 4.27
C VAL A 117 4.01 -2.29 4.65
N LEU A 118 2.91 -2.40 3.91
CA LEU A 118 1.66 -1.71 4.18
C LEU A 118 0.75 -2.68 4.93
N LEU A 119 0.46 -2.40 6.20
CA LEU A 119 -0.35 -3.25 7.08
C LEU A 119 -1.84 -2.92 6.96
N PHE A 120 -2.30 -2.80 5.73
CA PHE A 120 -3.71 -2.58 5.40
C PHE A 120 -4.02 -3.02 3.97
N GLN A 121 -5.29 -3.28 3.70
CA GLN A 121 -5.85 -3.42 2.35
C GLN A 121 -7.36 -3.14 2.40
N TRP A 122 -8.15 -4.15 2.71
CA TRP A 122 -9.59 -4.04 2.97
C TRP A 122 -9.85 -4.36 4.45
N GLY A 123 -10.66 -3.57 5.13
CA GLY A 123 -10.88 -3.75 6.57
C GLY A 123 -10.30 -2.62 7.42
N GLU A 124 -10.38 -2.78 8.76
CA GLU A 124 -9.83 -1.83 9.72
C GLU A 124 -8.74 -2.49 10.55
N PRO A 125 -7.47 -2.10 10.37
CA PRO A 125 -6.35 -2.74 11.05
C PRO A 125 -6.38 -2.61 12.57
N LEU A 126 -6.94 -1.51 13.13
CA LEU A 126 -7.01 -1.31 14.57
C LEU A 126 -7.98 -2.27 15.29
N LEU A 127 -8.72 -3.11 14.55
CA LEU A 127 -9.45 -4.24 15.14
C LEU A 127 -8.52 -5.40 15.53
N VAL A 128 -7.29 -5.44 15.00
CA VAL A 128 -6.34 -6.54 15.21
C VAL A 128 -5.48 -6.27 16.44
N LYS A 129 -5.75 -6.95 17.54
CA LYS A 129 -5.03 -6.78 18.81
C LYS A 129 -3.52 -7.04 18.70
N GLU A 130 -3.10 -7.91 17.79
CA GLU A 130 -1.70 -8.27 17.55
C GLU A 130 -0.96 -7.28 16.64
N LEU A 131 -1.63 -6.26 16.11
CA LEU A 131 -1.05 -5.28 15.17
C LEU A 131 0.20 -4.58 15.74
N PRO A 132 0.26 -4.13 17.01
CA PRO A 132 1.49 -3.55 17.56
C PRO A 132 2.66 -4.54 17.54
N GLY A 133 2.43 -5.81 17.83
CA GLY A 133 3.43 -6.87 17.73
C GLY A 133 3.94 -7.05 16.28
N MET A 134 3.05 -6.99 15.28
CA MET A 134 3.44 -7.05 13.88
C MET A 134 4.33 -5.86 13.48
N ILE A 135 3.96 -4.65 13.91
CA ILE A 135 4.77 -3.44 13.67
C ILE A 135 6.15 -3.59 14.32
N ALA A 136 6.21 -3.99 15.59
CA ALA A 136 7.45 -4.19 16.31
C ALA A 136 8.36 -5.27 15.65
N ALA A 137 7.76 -6.38 15.19
CA ALA A 137 8.48 -7.43 14.48
C ALA A 137 9.10 -6.93 13.14
N ALA A 138 8.40 -6.05 12.43
CA ALA A 138 8.92 -5.40 11.22
C ALA A 138 10.03 -4.39 11.58
N THR A 139 9.79 -3.53 12.56
CA THR A 139 10.74 -2.51 13.05
C THR A 139 12.06 -3.16 13.51
N GLY A 140 11.99 -4.27 14.28
CA GLY A 140 13.16 -5.01 14.73
C GLY A 140 14.00 -5.62 13.59
N ARG A 141 13.44 -5.71 12.37
CA ARG A 141 14.16 -6.14 11.15
C ARG A 141 14.53 -4.97 10.23
N GLY A 142 14.32 -3.72 10.66
CA GLY A 142 14.56 -2.54 9.84
C GLY A 142 13.54 -2.36 8.71
N VAL A 143 12.42 -3.08 8.73
CA VAL A 143 11.33 -2.96 7.75
C VAL A 143 10.39 -1.84 8.18
N LYS A 144 10.23 -0.84 7.32
CA LYS A 144 9.31 0.28 7.56
C LYS A 144 7.86 -0.17 7.40
N THR A 145 6.98 0.33 8.26
CA THR A 145 5.56 0.00 8.26
C THR A 145 4.69 1.22 7.95
N MET A 146 3.65 1.01 7.17
CA MET A 146 2.60 2.00 6.94
C MET A 146 1.25 1.40 7.32
N LEU A 147 0.43 2.21 7.95
CA LEU A 147 -0.93 1.88 8.36
C LEU A 147 -1.91 2.87 7.75
N THR A 148 -3.03 2.38 7.24
CA THR A 148 -4.18 3.23 6.90
C THR A 148 -5.36 2.80 7.76
N THR A 149 -5.99 3.77 8.44
CA THR A 149 -7.09 3.54 9.38
C THR A 149 -8.25 4.49 9.12
N ASN A 150 -9.45 4.08 9.49
CA ASN A 150 -10.60 4.98 9.55
C ASN A 150 -10.58 5.91 10.78
N GLY A 151 -9.69 5.69 11.73
CA GLY A 151 -9.42 6.54 12.89
C GLY A 151 -10.41 6.42 14.04
N THR A 152 -11.50 5.67 13.92
CA THR A 152 -12.53 5.58 14.97
C THR A 152 -12.05 4.89 16.26
N LEU A 153 -11.06 4.02 16.13
CA LEU A 153 -10.44 3.29 17.24
C LEU A 153 -9.12 3.88 17.70
N LEU A 154 -8.67 5.00 17.10
CA LEU A 154 -7.39 5.64 17.40
C LEU A 154 -7.48 6.48 18.68
N ASP A 155 -7.67 5.82 19.82
CA ASP A 155 -7.67 6.41 21.15
C ASP A 155 -6.24 6.64 21.70
N ALA A 156 -6.14 7.08 22.96
CA ALA A 156 -4.86 7.30 23.62
C ALA A 156 -4.03 6.03 23.76
N ARG A 157 -4.68 4.89 24.01
CA ARG A 157 -4.04 3.58 24.12
C ARG A 157 -3.46 3.15 22.79
N TRP A 158 -4.25 3.21 21.70
CA TRP A 158 -3.75 2.88 20.36
C TRP A 158 -2.64 3.82 19.93
N SER A 159 -2.75 5.14 20.21
CA SER A 159 -1.70 6.10 19.91
C SER A 159 -0.37 5.69 20.55
N ARG A 160 -0.38 5.32 21.83
CA ARG A 160 0.81 4.83 22.56
C ARG A 160 1.35 3.55 21.94
N LEU A 161 0.52 2.53 21.76
CA LEU A 161 0.94 1.23 21.21
C LEU A 161 1.58 1.34 19.82
N LEU A 162 1.07 2.23 18.95
CA LEU A 162 1.61 2.43 17.60
C LEU A 162 2.97 3.13 17.64
N LEU A 163 3.17 4.11 18.55
CA LEU A 163 4.46 4.78 18.73
C LEU A 163 5.50 3.83 19.32
N ASP A 164 5.16 3.12 20.39
CA ASP A 164 6.07 2.17 21.07
C ASP A 164 6.50 1.04 20.15
N ALA A 165 5.62 0.60 19.25
CA ALA A 165 5.93 -0.41 18.22
C ALA A 165 6.82 0.11 17.07
N GLY A 166 7.02 1.42 16.95
CA GLY A 166 7.85 2.03 15.92
C GLY A 166 7.17 2.13 14.55
N LEU A 167 5.85 2.41 14.53
CA LEU A 167 5.14 2.67 13.27
C LEU A 167 5.80 3.83 12.51
N THR A 168 6.12 3.62 11.24
CA THR A 168 6.80 4.63 10.43
C THR A 168 5.84 5.67 9.86
N ARG A 169 4.62 5.25 9.49
CA ARG A 169 3.62 6.16 8.90
C ARG A 169 2.20 5.72 9.18
N LEU A 170 1.36 6.65 9.60
CA LEU A 170 -0.08 6.46 9.74
C LEU A 170 -0.81 7.37 8.74
N THR A 171 -1.78 6.81 8.04
CA THR A 171 -2.69 7.57 7.16
C THR A 171 -4.12 7.46 7.69
N LEU A 172 -4.73 8.59 7.99
CA LEU A 172 -6.16 8.67 8.31
C LEU A 172 -6.95 8.80 7.00
N SER A 173 -7.96 7.96 6.82
CA SER A 173 -8.86 8.04 5.67
C SER A 173 -10.04 8.96 5.92
N VAL A 174 -10.20 9.98 5.07
CA VAL A 174 -11.36 10.88 5.08
C VAL A 174 -12.04 10.91 3.72
N ASP A 175 -13.31 11.33 3.65
CA ASP A 175 -14.04 11.45 2.39
C ASP A 175 -14.87 12.75 2.34
N GLY A 176 -14.25 13.78 1.79
CA GLY A 176 -14.87 15.08 1.55
C GLY A 176 -15.05 15.94 2.81
N SER A 177 -16.04 16.83 2.79
CA SER A 177 -16.46 17.67 3.92
C SER A 177 -17.04 16.83 5.07
N ALA A 178 -17.31 17.44 6.21
CA ALA A 178 -17.97 16.77 7.33
C ALA A 178 -19.28 16.10 6.92
N ALA A 179 -20.10 16.76 6.10
CA ALA A 179 -21.36 16.23 5.60
C ALA A 179 -21.15 15.03 4.64
N SER A 180 -20.20 15.12 3.71
CA SER A 180 -19.88 14.06 2.78
C SER A 180 -19.28 12.85 3.52
N HIS A 181 -18.41 13.10 4.48
CA HIS A 181 -17.79 12.06 5.30
C HIS A 181 -18.85 11.26 6.09
N ARG A 182 -19.76 11.96 6.77
CA ARG A 182 -20.86 11.31 7.50
C ARG A 182 -21.75 10.49 6.57
N ARG A 183 -22.07 10.99 5.37
CA ARG A 183 -22.88 10.26 4.40
C ARG A 183 -22.17 9.02 3.85
N ILE A 184 -20.86 9.13 3.56
CA ILE A 184 -20.07 8.03 2.97
C ILE A 184 -19.66 7.01 4.02
N ARG A 185 -19.18 7.46 5.19
CA ARG A 185 -18.57 6.58 6.23
C ARG A 185 -19.46 6.31 7.43
N GLY A 186 -20.50 7.11 7.64
CA GLY A 186 -21.43 6.96 8.76
C GLY A 186 -20.89 7.46 10.10
N VAL A 187 -19.82 8.25 10.11
CA VAL A 187 -19.18 8.80 11.32
C VAL A 187 -18.80 10.26 11.14
N ASP A 188 -18.63 10.98 12.22
CA ASP A 188 -18.25 12.39 12.23
C ASP A 188 -16.74 12.58 12.13
N LEU A 189 -16.31 13.72 11.56
CA LEU A 189 -14.89 14.06 11.40
C LEU A 189 -14.25 14.58 12.69
N GLU A 190 -14.97 15.29 13.53
CA GLU A 190 -14.43 15.95 14.72
C GLU A 190 -13.75 14.96 15.69
N PRO A 191 -14.36 13.81 16.07
CA PRO A 191 -13.70 12.83 16.92
C PRO A 191 -12.43 12.25 16.27
N LEU A 192 -12.43 12.09 14.95
CA LEU A 192 -11.25 11.58 14.22
C LEU A 192 -10.11 12.59 14.21
N ARG A 193 -10.46 13.88 14.07
CA ARG A 193 -9.51 14.97 14.16
C ARG A 193 -8.88 15.07 15.55
N ASP A 194 -9.67 14.94 16.58
CA ASP A 194 -9.20 14.96 17.98
C ASP A 194 -8.27 13.77 18.27
N ASN A 195 -8.61 12.59 17.76
CA ASN A 195 -7.76 11.41 17.87
C ASN A 195 -6.40 11.63 17.16
N LEU A 196 -6.41 12.21 15.96
CA LEU A 196 -5.19 12.47 15.21
C LEU A 196 -4.33 13.57 15.87
N LEU A 197 -4.96 14.62 16.42
CA LEU A 197 -4.28 15.67 17.17
C LEU A 197 -3.63 15.15 18.45
N ARG A 198 -4.27 14.19 19.12
CA ARG A 198 -3.70 13.52 20.30
C ARG A 198 -2.47 12.71 19.91
N LEU A 199 -2.55 11.89 18.85
CA LEU A 199 -1.41 11.14 18.34
C LEU A 199 -0.26 12.06 17.95
N ARG A 200 -0.56 13.17 17.26
CA ARG A 200 0.42 14.16 16.87
C ARG A 200 1.13 14.78 18.07
N ARG A 201 0.38 15.24 19.08
CA ARG A 201 0.97 15.80 20.30
C ARG A 201 1.91 14.80 20.97
N LEU A 202 1.46 13.56 21.15
CA LEU A 202 2.27 12.50 21.74
C LEU A 202 3.55 12.25 20.95
N ARG A 203 3.45 12.17 19.63
CA ARG A 203 4.61 12.05 18.72
C ARG A 203 5.60 13.19 18.89
N ASP A 204 5.10 14.42 18.89
CA ASP A 204 5.92 15.64 18.95
C ASP A 204 6.61 15.78 20.32
N GLU A 205 5.92 15.45 21.41
CA GLU A 205 6.46 15.44 22.79
C GLU A 205 7.59 14.41 22.95
N GLU A 206 7.50 13.27 22.28
CA GLU A 206 8.52 12.21 22.35
C GLU A 206 9.59 12.31 21.26
N GLY A 207 9.46 13.21 20.32
CA GLY A 207 10.37 13.32 19.17
C GLY A 207 10.34 12.06 18.28
N ALA A 208 9.21 11.32 18.27
CA ALA A 208 9.10 10.06 17.54
C ALA A 208 9.03 10.27 16.02
N ALA A 209 9.70 9.41 15.28
CA ALA A 209 9.80 9.51 13.80
C ALA A 209 8.57 8.92 13.08
N LEU A 210 7.36 9.31 13.48
CA LEU A 210 6.10 8.89 12.86
C LEU A 210 5.61 9.94 11.87
N GLY A 211 5.45 9.59 10.59
CA GLY A 211 4.73 10.42 9.62
C GLY A 211 3.22 10.28 9.78
N ILE A 212 2.50 11.39 9.82
CA ILE A 212 1.04 11.43 9.95
C ILE A 212 0.44 12.04 8.69
N ASP A 213 -0.30 11.24 7.93
CA ASP A 213 -0.95 11.66 6.71
C ASP A 213 -2.48 11.63 6.83
N VAL A 214 -3.13 12.42 6.01
CA VAL A 214 -4.56 12.31 5.72
C VAL A 214 -4.75 12.01 4.24
N SER A 215 -5.58 11.03 3.92
CA SER A 215 -5.94 10.71 2.53
C SER A 215 -7.43 10.84 2.29
N MET A 216 -7.79 11.48 1.19
CA MET A 216 -9.16 11.63 0.71
C MET A 216 -9.33 10.87 -0.60
N VAL A 217 -10.37 10.04 -0.70
CA VAL A 217 -10.78 9.48 -1.98
C VAL A 217 -11.57 10.54 -2.75
N VAL A 218 -11.06 10.89 -3.94
CA VAL A 218 -11.68 11.89 -4.82
C VAL A 218 -12.54 11.19 -5.87
N ASN A 219 -13.80 11.57 -5.91
CA ASN A 219 -14.79 11.17 -6.90
C ASN A 219 -15.68 12.37 -7.22
N ARG A 220 -16.70 12.20 -8.06
CA ARG A 220 -17.62 13.29 -8.45
C ARG A 220 -18.32 13.97 -7.26
N GLU A 221 -18.53 13.23 -6.17
CA GLU A 221 -19.20 13.74 -4.98
C GLU A 221 -18.25 14.53 -4.06
N THR A 222 -16.97 14.13 -3.99
CA THR A 222 -16.00 14.66 -3.04
C THR A 222 -15.00 15.66 -3.66
N GLU A 223 -14.90 15.73 -4.99
CA GLU A 223 -13.92 16.57 -5.69
C GLU A 223 -14.00 18.05 -5.27
N ALA A 224 -15.22 18.59 -5.19
CA ALA A 224 -15.44 19.99 -4.80
C ALA A 224 -14.97 20.29 -3.36
N CYS A 225 -14.89 19.28 -2.48
CA CYS A 225 -14.49 19.41 -1.09
C CYS A 225 -12.95 19.42 -0.90
N TRP A 226 -12.16 19.21 -1.96
CA TRP A 226 -10.71 19.05 -1.81
C TRP A 226 -10.02 20.23 -1.11
N ARG A 227 -10.40 21.46 -1.47
CA ARG A 227 -9.85 22.66 -0.83
C ARG A 227 -10.17 22.70 0.65
N GLU A 228 -11.43 22.47 1.03
CA GLU A 228 -11.89 22.44 2.41
C GLU A 228 -11.14 21.37 3.23
N VAL A 229 -11.03 20.13 2.70
CA VAL A 229 -10.31 19.04 3.35
C VAL A 229 -8.86 19.42 3.58
N ARG A 230 -8.18 19.96 2.59
CA ARG A 230 -6.79 20.40 2.73
C ARG A 230 -6.62 21.47 3.81
N GLU A 231 -7.52 22.44 3.89
CA GLU A 231 -7.48 23.50 4.90
C GLU A 231 -7.79 22.98 6.30
N THR A 232 -8.80 22.11 6.44
CA THR A 232 -9.21 21.51 7.72
C THR A 232 -8.08 20.69 8.36
N TRP A 233 -7.29 19.98 7.54
CA TRP A 233 -6.23 19.09 8.01
C TRP A 233 -4.84 19.73 8.00
N ARG A 234 -4.71 20.97 7.50
CA ARG A 234 -3.47 21.73 7.60
C ARG A 234 -3.09 21.96 9.06
N GLY A 235 -1.84 21.68 9.41
CA GLY A 235 -1.37 21.77 10.80
C GLY A 235 -1.88 20.64 11.72
N VAL A 236 -2.68 19.69 11.21
CA VAL A 236 -3.06 18.46 11.91
C VAL A 236 -2.25 17.27 11.39
N ALA A 237 -2.15 17.14 10.08
CA ALA A 237 -1.35 16.14 9.40
C ALA A 237 -0.06 16.75 8.81
N ASP A 238 0.96 15.92 8.63
CA ASP A 238 2.21 16.33 7.96
C ASP A 238 1.96 16.45 6.44
N ARG A 239 1.00 15.67 5.92
CA ARG A 239 0.63 15.67 4.52
C ARG A 239 -0.85 15.34 4.32
N VAL A 240 -1.51 16.06 3.41
CA VAL A 240 -2.86 15.76 2.94
C VAL A 240 -2.78 15.36 1.47
N GLN A 241 -3.38 14.23 1.10
CA GLN A 241 -3.33 13.68 -0.26
C GLN A 241 -4.71 13.34 -0.81
N ALA A 242 -4.90 13.59 -2.10
CA ALA A 242 -6.07 13.18 -2.85
C ALA A 242 -5.76 11.89 -3.63
N ILE A 243 -6.58 10.86 -3.46
CA ILE A 243 -6.46 9.58 -4.17
C ILE A 243 -7.70 9.43 -5.06
N PRO A 244 -7.56 9.39 -6.39
CA PRO A 244 -8.71 9.19 -7.27
C PRO A 244 -9.39 7.84 -7.00
N GLN A 245 -10.74 7.83 -6.99
CA GLN A 245 -11.49 6.58 -6.93
C GLN A 245 -11.30 5.78 -8.21
N PHE A 246 -11.20 4.46 -8.09
CA PHE A 246 -11.23 3.59 -9.26
C PHE A 246 -12.57 3.73 -9.98
N MET A 247 -12.50 4.03 -11.27
CA MET A 247 -13.68 4.16 -12.13
C MET A 247 -13.78 2.93 -13.03
N SER A 248 -15.02 2.43 -13.25
CA SER A 248 -15.27 1.40 -14.24
C SER A 248 -15.25 2.03 -15.64
N LYS A 249 -14.17 1.76 -16.39
CA LYS A 249 -13.99 2.16 -17.79
C LYS A 249 -13.23 1.08 -18.53
N PRO A 250 -13.49 0.85 -19.83
CA PRO A 250 -12.71 -0.07 -20.64
C PRO A 250 -11.22 0.30 -20.61
N ARG A 251 -10.38 -0.67 -20.30
CA ARG A 251 -8.93 -0.49 -20.29
C ARG A 251 -8.39 -0.48 -21.72
N VAL A 252 -7.58 0.51 -22.03
CA VAL A 252 -6.93 0.65 -23.36
C VAL A 252 -5.42 0.52 -23.31
N HIS A 253 -4.79 0.72 -22.14
CA HIS A 253 -3.34 0.68 -21.96
C HIS A 253 -2.90 -0.42 -20.98
N ALA A 254 -1.67 -0.90 -21.14
CA ALA A 254 -1.07 -1.82 -20.19
C ALA A 254 -1.00 -1.20 -18.80
N CYS A 255 -1.45 -1.95 -17.78
CA CYS A 255 -1.38 -1.52 -16.41
C CYS A 255 0.03 -1.68 -15.84
N ARG A 256 0.47 -0.72 -15.03
CA ARG A 256 1.77 -0.76 -14.34
C ARG A 256 1.75 -1.57 -13.06
N GLU A 257 0.59 -1.77 -12.43
CA GLU A 257 0.50 -2.45 -11.13
C GLU A 257 1.21 -3.81 -11.09
N PRO A 258 1.03 -4.72 -12.07
CA PRO A 258 1.73 -6.01 -12.07
C PRO A 258 3.26 -5.90 -12.20
N SER A 259 3.75 -4.70 -12.54
CA SER A 259 5.17 -4.41 -12.83
C SER A 259 5.82 -3.48 -11.80
N ARG A 260 5.10 -3.01 -10.79
CA ARG A 260 5.64 -2.10 -9.76
C ARG A 260 6.55 -2.79 -8.74
N GLY A 261 6.49 -4.13 -8.65
CA GLY A 261 7.20 -4.88 -7.60
C GLY A 261 6.50 -4.80 -6.25
N SER A 262 5.22 -4.47 -6.24
CA SER A 262 4.36 -4.50 -5.05
C SER A 262 3.29 -5.57 -5.24
N LEU A 263 3.11 -6.44 -4.24
CA LEU A 263 2.11 -7.50 -4.24
C LEU A 263 1.14 -7.32 -3.08
N VAL A 264 -0.06 -7.82 -3.23
CA VAL A 264 -1.10 -7.78 -2.19
C VAL A 264 -1.27 -9.17 -1.60
N VAL A 265 -0.96 -9.31 -0.33
CA VAL A 265 -1.22 -10.50 0.47
C VAL A 265 -2.56 -10.31 1.16
N LEU A 266 -3.54 -11.12 0.81
CA LEU A 266 -4.87 -11.09 1.39
C LEU A 266 -4.87 -11.74 2.79
N ALA A 267 -5.89 -11.47 3.60
CA ALA A 267 -6.00 -11.98 4.98
C ALA A 267 -6.05 -13.51 5.06
N ASP A 268 -6.37 -14.21 3.98
CA ASP A 268 -6.36 -15.66 3.86
C ASP A 268 -5.02 -16.22 3.32
N GLY A 269 -4.02 -15.37 3.08
CA GLY A 269 -2.68 -15.76 2.59
C GLY A 269 -2.53 -15.79 1.07
N ARG A 270 -3.62 -15.74 0.31
CA ARG A 270 -3.55 -15.63 -1.16
C ARG A 270 -2.86 -14.33 -1.57
N VAL A 271 -2.07 -14.40 -2.63
CA VAL A 271 -1.40 -13.23 -3.20
C VAL A 271 -2.05 -12.85 -4.51
N THR A 272 -2.52 -11.61 -4.60
CA THR A 272 -3.09 -11.05 -5.82
C THR A 272 -2.22 -9.93 -6.42
N VAL A 273 -2.44 -9.63 -7.68
CA VAL A 273 -1.62 -8.69 -8.48
C VAL A 273 -1.92 -7.22 -8.20
N CYS A 274 -3.07 -6.91 -7.59
CA CYS A 274 -3.59 -5.55 -7.55
C CYS A 274 -4.39 -5.26 -6.28
N CYS A 275 -4.25 -4.06 -5.75
CA CYS A 275 -5.05 -3.57 -4.63
C CYS A 275 -6.55 -3.37 -4.99
N ALA A 276 -6.90 -3.29 -6.28
CA ALA A 276 -8.28 -3.20 -6.76
C ALA A 276 -8.95 -4.57 -7.00
N ASP A 277 -8.36 -5.65 -6.45
CA ASP A 277 -8.92 -7.01 -6.50
C ASP A 277 -9.42 -7.43 -5.10
N PRO A 278 -10.60 -6.95 -4.67
CA PRO A 278 -11.10 -7.23 -3.32
C PRO A 278 -11.49 -8.70 -3.12
N GLU A 279 -11.83 -9.43 -4.18
CA GLU A 279 -12.23 -10.83 -4.11
C GLU A 279 -11.04 -11.80 -4.25
N GLY A 280 -9.88 -11.33 -4.71
CA GLY A 280 -8.74 -12.18 -5.01
C GLY A 280 -9.01 -13.08 -6.21
N GLU A 281 -9.55 -12.52 -7.30
CA GLU A 281 -9.79 -13.25 -8.55
C GLU A 281 -8.50 -13.50 -9.33
N ALA A 282 -7.52 -12.58 -9.20
CA ALA A 282 -6.23 -12.68 -9.87
C ALA A 282 -5.13 -13.24 -8.95
N VAL A 283 -5.38 -14.41 -8.34
CA VAL A 283 -4.40 -15.06 -7.46
C VAL A 283 -3.20 -15.56 -8.25
N VAL A 284 -2.03 -15.17 -7.79
CA VAL A 284 -0.74 -15.55 -8.40
C VAL A 284 0.13 -16.42 -7.50
N GLY A 285 -0.23 -16.62 -6.24
CA GLY A 285 0.51 -17.46 -5.29
C GLY A 285 -0.09 -17.42 -3.90
N HIS A 286 0.65 -17.97 -2.93
CA HIS A 286 0.29 -17.98 -1.52
C HIS A 286 1.50 -17.57 -0.67
N ALA A 287 1.34 -16.54 0.17
CA ALA A 287 2.46 -15.92 0.90
C ALA A 287 3.00 -16.77 2.04
N ASP A 288 2.24 -17.73 2.54
CA ASP A 288 2.67 -18.65 3.61
C ASP A 288 3.53 -19.82 3.08
N GLU A 289 3.55 -20.01 1.75
CA GLU A 289 4.23 -21.13 1.08
C GLU A 289 5.43 -20.66 0.28
N THR A 290 5.31 -19.50 -0.39
CA THR A 290 6.28 -19.07 -1.40
C THR A 290 6.74 -17.63 -1.14
N PRO A 291 8.05 -17.35 -1.17
CA PRO A 291 8.57 -15.98 -1.08
C PRO A 291 7.98 -15.07 -2.17
N LEU A 292 7.67 -13.83 -1.81
CA LEU A 292 7.06 -12.87 -2.75
C LEU A 292 7.93 -12.58 -3.98
N ARG A 293 9.27 -12.64 -3.88
CA ARG A 293 10.18 -12.48 -5.02
C ARG A 293 10.00 -13.55 -6.09
N GLU A 294 9.65 -14.76 -5.66
CA GLU A 294 9.37 -15.88 -6.55
C GLU A 294 7.98 -15.74 -7.17
N ILE A 295 6.96 -15.41 -6.36
CA ILE A 295 5.61 -15.13 -6.83
C ILE A 295 5.63 -14.00 -7.85
N LEU A 296 6.36 -12.92 -7.61
CA LEU A 296 6.49 -11.76 -8.49
C LEU A 296 7.02 -12.12 -9.89
N ASN A 297 7.78 -13.21 -10.00
CA ASN A 297 8.40 -13.65 -11.25
C ASN A 297 7.94 -15.04 -11.73
N ASN A 298 6.94 -15.65 -11.08
CA ASN A 298 6.41 -16.94 -11.50
C ASN A 298 5.64 -16.85 -12.83
N GLU A 299 5.27 -17.99 -13.38
CA GLU A 299 4.62 -18.04 -14.70
C GLU A 299 3.24 -17.33 -14.70
N ARG A 300 2.48 -17.38 -13.60
CA ARG A 300 1.19 -16.68 -13.51
C ARG A 300 1.38 -15.15 -13.63
N MET A 301 2.35 -14.59 -12.92
CA MET A 301 2.67 -13.15 -13.00
C MET A 301 3.23 -12.78 -14.38
N ARG A 302 4.08 -13.62 -14.94
CA ARG A 302 4.63 -13.42 -16.30
C ARG A 302 3.51 -13.44 -17.35
N ALA A 303 2.62 -14.43 -17.28
CA ALA A 303 1.46 -14.52 -18.18
C ALA A 303 0.55 -13.29 -18.06
N PHE A 304 0.32 -12.82 -16.82
CA PHE A 304 -0.47 -11.62 -16.55
C PHE A 304 0.14 -10.38 -17.22
N ARG A 305 1.46 -10.17 -17.09
CA ARG A 305 2.17 -9.06 -17.74
C ARG A 305 2.14 -9.17 -19.25
N ARG A 306 2.39 -10.36 -19.83
CA ARG A 306 2.31 -10.60 -21.27
C ARG A 306 0.92 -10.27 -21.82
N ALA A 307 -0.14 -10.65 -21.11
CA ALA A 307 -1.51 -10.33 -21.50
C ALA A 307 -1.72 -8.80 -21.56
N HIS A 308 -1.24 -8.05 -20.57
CA HIS A 308 -1.27 -6.59 -20.57
C HIS A 308 -0.47 -5.96 -21.71
N PHE A 309 0.74 -6.44 -21.98
CA PHE A 309 1.58 -5.94 -23.08
C PHE A 309 0.99 -6.20 -24.46
N ARG A 310 0.20 -7.27 -24.57
CA ARG A 310 -0.54 -7.63 -25.81
C ARG A 310 -1.95 -7.02 -25.86
N ARG A 311 -2.34 -6.20 -24.88
CA ARG A 311 -3.69 -5.64 -24.72
C ARG A 311 -4.81 -6.70 -24.67
N ARG A 312 -4.50 -7.90 -24.20
CA ARG A 312 -5.45 -8.99 -23.91
C ARG A 312 -5.72 -9.00 -22.40
N PHE A 313 -6.50 -8.04 -21.94
CA PHE A 313 -6.68 -7.81 -20.50
C PHE A 313 -7.44 -8.96 -19.81
N PRO A 314 -6.95 -9.46 -18.66
CA PRO A 314 -7.70 -10.38 -17.81
C PRO A 314 -9.07 -9.80 -17.41
N ALA A 315 -10.02 -10.68 -17.06
CA ALA A 315 -11.41 -10.28 -16.77
C ALA A 315 -11.50 -9.12 -15.78
N ILE A 316 -10.80 -9.21 -14.64
CA ILE A 316 -10.77 -8.16 -13.61
C ILE A 316 -10.21 -6.80 -14.08
N CYS A 317 -9.49 -6.81 -15.21
CA CYS A 317 -8.83 -5.62 -15.76
C CYS A 317 -9.56 -4.99 -16.93
N ARG A 318 -10.54 -5.67 -17.54
CA ARG A 318 -11.21 -5.17 -18.76
C ARG A 318 -11.86 -3.81 -18.55
N ASP A 319 -12.58 -3.69 -17.44
CA ASP A 319 -13.34 -2.49 -17.08
C ASP A 319 -12.68 -1.72 -15.93
N CYS A 320 -11.45 -2.04 -15.58
CA CYS A 320 -10.63 -1.28 -14.67
C CYS A 320 -10.00 -0.14 -15.46
N GLY A 321 -10.73 0.93 -15.65
CA GLY A 321 -10.18 2.18 -16.18
C GLY A 321 -9.10 2.67 -15.25
N GLU A 322 -7.96 3.07 -15.80
CA GLU A 322 -7.04 3.92 -15.06
C GLU A 322 -7.82 5.11 -14.53
N PHE A 323 -7.42 5.59 -13.35
CA PHE A 323 -7.93 6.80 -12.75
C PHE A 323 -8.32 7.79 -13.83
N ASP A 324 -9.61 8.12 -13.93
CA ASP A 324 -10.07 9.05 -14.95
C ASP A 324 -9.32 10.36 -14.73
N SER A 325 -8.47 10.71 -15.68
CA SER A 325 -7.67 11.93 -15.64
C SER A 325 -8.52 13.21 -15.72
N GLY A 326 -9.85 13.10 -15.78
CA GLY A 326 -10.75 14.23 -15.57
C GLY A 326 -10.73 14.73 -14.12
N VAL A 327 -10.50 13.83 -13.16
CA VAL A 327 -10.17 14.20 -11.78
C VAL A 327 -8.64 14.28 -11.69
N ALA A 328 -8.12 15.45 -11.41
CA ALA A 328 -6.70 15.78 -11.38
C ALA A 328 -5.84 14.66 -10.79
N ARG A 329 -4.67 14.45 -11.39
CA ARG A 329 -3.61 13.56 -10.86
C ARG A 329 -3.45 13.78 -9.37
N PRO A 330 -3.08 12.75 -8.56
CA PRO A 330 -2.88 12.92 -7.14
C PRO A 330 -2.05 14.17 -6.89
N ARG A 331 -2.65 15.19 -6.32
CA ARG A 331 -1.92 16.41 -5.95
C ARG A 331 -1.36 16.15 -4.58
N PHE A 332 -0.04 16.05 -4.50
CA PHE A 332 0.67 16.07 -3.24
C PHE A 332 1.00 17.53 -2.95
N GLU A 333 0.46 18.08 -1.87
CA GLU A 333 0.83 19.40 -1.37
C GLU A 333 1.26 19.23 0.09
N ARG A 334 2.37 19.90 0.43
CA ARG A 334 2.90 20.01 1.79
C ARG A 334 2.10 21.01 2.63
#